data_6743a4331b83b52ea45f9e323c823f19
#
_entry.id   6743a4331b83b52ea45f9e323c823f19
#
_cell.length_a   1.000
_cell.length_b   1.000
_cell.length_c   1.000
_cell.angle_alpha   90.00
_cell.angle_beta   90.00
_cell.angle_gamma   90.00
#
_symmetry.space_group_name_H-M   'P 1'
#
loop_
_entity.id
_entity.type
_entity.pdbx_description
1 polymer ?
#
loop_
_entity_poly.entity_id
_entity_poly.type
_entity_poly.pdbx_seq_one_letter_code
_entity_poly.pdbx_strand_id
1 'polypeptide(L)'
;MRPLSPQAALSSAVHGPPRRCRSLPVVPAQQLEVVNRAAHYFAHHFSEQIELEVVADSIGVSAEWLDLCFDHCRGKTPFQTLQHIRLSRLFEGIAAQPQTTLEQQVHRCGLASVMAANRLFEELFGIGLAPFRRVCRRADADRLLRQRSC
;
A
#
# COMPACT_ATOMS: atom_id res chain seq x y z
N MET A 1 52.28 -34.32 53.14
CA MET A 1 52.26 -33.56 51.88
C MET A 1 50.89 -33.70 51.25
N ARG A 2 50.13 -32.63 51.21
CA ARG A 2 48.78 -32.62 50.65
C ARG A 2 48.82 -31.92 49.28
N PRO A 3 48.19 -32.46 48.26
CA PRO A 3 47.91 -31.68 47.06
C PRO A 3 46.56 -30.96 47.20
N LEU A 4 46.56 -29.71 46.80
CA LEU A 4 45.43 -28.80 46.75
C LEU A 4 44.51 -29.14 45.60
N SER A 5 43.24 -29.22 45.85
CA SER A 5 42.17 -29.31 44.85
C SER A 5 41.92 -27.96 44.18
N PRO A 6 41.76 -27.90 42.88
CA PRO A 6 41.25 -26.68 42.26
C PRO A 6 39.73 -26.67 42.28
N GLN A 7 39.19 -25.65 42.91
CA GLN A 7 37.77 -25.37 42.88
C GLN A 7 37.32 -24.94 41.50
N ALA A 8 36.32 -25.59 41.00
CA ALA A 8 35.61 -25.25 39.80
C ALA A 8 34.91 -23.89 39.96
N ALA A 9 35.28 -22.96 39.11
CA ALA A 9 34.55 -21.68 38.94
C ALA A 9 33.17 -21.93 38.34
N LEU A 10 32.16 -21.72 39.13
CA LEU A 10 30.78 -21.70 38.66
C LEU A 10 30.56 -20.49 37.77
N SER A 11 30.37 -20.74 36.48
CA SER A 11 29.96 -19.77 35.49
C SER A 11 28.52 -19.33 35.82
N SER A 12 28.41 -18.10 36.30
CA SER A 12 27.10 -17.42 36.48
C SER A 12 26.52 -17.13 35.11
N ALA A 13 25.56 -17.94 34.70
CA ALA A 13 24.72 -17.63 33.57
C ALA A 13 23.93 -16.35 33.88
N VAL A 14 24.29 -15.27 33.25
CA VAL A 14 23.53 -14.02 33.27
C VAL A 14 22.24 -14.25 32.52
N HIS A 15 21.18 -14.56 33.27
CA HIS A 15 19.83 -14.48 32.75
C HIS A 15 19.47 -12.99 32.63
N GLY A 16 19.70 -12.42 31.44
CA GLY A 16 19.13 -11.13 31.11
C GLY A 16 17.61 -11.20 31.19
N PRO A 17 16.93 -10.13 31.64
CA PRO A 17 15.48 -10.12 31.72
C PRO A 17 14.88 -10.43 30.33
N PRO A 18 13.78 -11.18 30.28
CA PRO A 18 13.14 -11.50 29.01
C PRO A 18 12.79 -10.19 28.31
N ARG A 19 13.28 -10.02 27.08
CA ARG A 19 12.92 -8.90 26.25
C ARG A 19 11.40 -8.90 26.16
N ARG A 20 10.75 -7.91 26.78
CA ARG A 20 9.32 -7.69 26.64
C ARG A 20 9.07 -7.57 25.14
N CYS A 21 8.40 -8.55 24.56
CA CYS A 21 7.79 -8.39 23.26
C CYS A 21 6.94 -7.13 23.36
N ARG A 22 7.32 -6.08 22.65
CA ARG A 22 6.41 -4.95 22.45
C ARG A 22 5.22 -5.54 21.74
N SER A 23 4.15 -5.81 22.49
CA SER A 23 2.86 -6.10 21.90
C SER A 23 2.56 -4.94 20.96
N LEU A 24 2.40 -5.27 19.69
CA LEU A 24 1.91 -4.31 18.70
C LEU A 24 0.62 -3.72 19.27
N PRO A 25 0.42 -2.39 19.18
CA PRO A 25 -0.80 -1.78 19.67
C PRO A 25 -1.98 -2.48 19.01
N VAL A 26 -2.84 -3.08 19.83
CA VAL A 26 -4.07 -3.72 19.36
C VAL A 26 -4.96 -2.60 18.86
N VAL A 27 -5.12 -2.51 17.55
CA VAL A 27 -6.06 -1.57 16.94
C VAL A 27 -7.47 -2.02 17.30
N PRO A 28 -8.31 -1.17 17.89
CA PRO A 28 -9.68 -1.52 18.18
C PRO A 28 -10.43 -1.99 16.92
N ALA A 29 -11.12 -3.13 17.01
CA ALA A 29 -11.87 -3.70 15.88
C ALA A 29 -12.80 -2.69 15.20
N GLN A 30 -13.40 -1.81 15.98
CA GLN A 30 -14.28 -0.73 15.49
C GLN A 30 -13.55 0.27 14.57
N GLN A 31 -12.32 0.66 14.93
CA GLN A 31 -11.53 1.56 14.07
C GLN A 31 -11.12 0.89 12.77
N LEU A 32 -10.74 -0.39 12.84
CA LEU A 32 -10.40 -1.17 11.66
C LEU A 32 -11.60 -1.32 10.71
N GLU A 33 -12.80 -1.52 11.24
CA GLU A 33 -14.02 -1.58 10.44
C GLU A 33 -14.30 -0.27 9.71
N VAL A 34 -14.17 0.87 10.39
CA VAL A 34 -14.31 2.21 9.78
C VAL A 34 -13.33 2.38 8.61
N VAL A 35 -12.06 2.04 8.80
CA VAL A 35 -11.04 2.11 7.76
C VAL A 35 -11.34 1.18 6.59
N ASN A 36 -11.80 -0.05 6.85
CA ASN A 36 -12.14 -1.00 5.79
C ASN A 36 -13.35 -0.53 4.98
N ARG A 37 -14.37 0.02 5.61
CA ARG A 37 -15.55 0.59 4.91
C ARG A 37 -15.16 1.78 4.04
N ALA A 38 -14.31 2.68 4.52
CA ALA A 38 -13.80 3.79 3.74
C ALA A 38 -12.93 3.32 2.57
N ALA A 39 -12.03 2.35 2.79
CA ALA A 39 -11.21 1.77 1.72
C ALA A 39 -12.08 1.10 0.64
N HIS A 40 -13.15 0.43 1.04
CA HIS A 40 -14.14 -0.13 0.12
C HIS A 40 -14.83 0.96 -0.71
N TYR A 41 -15.24 2.05 -0.08
CA TYR A 41 -15.79 3.22 -0.78
C TYR A 41 -14.79 3.76 -1.82
N PHE A 42 -13.53 3.96 -1.44
CA PHE A 42 -12.49 4.43 -2.34
C PHE A 42 -12.26 3.49 -3.53
N ALA A 43 -12.28 2.18 -3.31
CA ALA A 43 -12.09 1.19 -4.36
C ALA A 43 -13.21 1.20 -5.42
N HIS A 44 -14.43 1.62 -5.04
CA HIS A 44 -15.57 1.73 -5.96
C HIS A 44 -15.71 3.10 -6.63
N HIS A 45 -15.17 4.16 -6.01
CA HIS A 45 -15.31 5.54 -6.45
C HIS A 45 -13.98 6.21 -6.80
N PHE A 46 -12.90 5.46 -6.95
CA PHE A 46 -11.55 5.99 -7.13
C PHE A 46 -11.39 6.95 -8.31
N SER A 47 -12.18 6.78 -9.36
CA SER A 47 -12.15 7.65 -10.56
C SER A 47 -12.84 8.99 -10.37
N GLU A 48 -13.64 9.13 -9.32
CA GLU A 48 -14.43 10.31 -9.03
C GLU A 48 -13.65 11.30 -8.16
N GLN A 49 -14.13 12.54 -8.12
CA GLN A 49 -13.66 13.52 -7.15
C GLN A 49 -14.27 13.18 -5.78
N ILE A 50 -13.46 12.82 -4.80
CA ILE A 50 -13.89 12.36 -3.49
C ILE A 50 -13.60 13.43 -2.46
N GLU A 51 -14.63 13.82 -1.72
CA GLU A 51 -14.55 14.67 -0.52
C GLU A 51 -14.61 13.80 0.73
N LEU A 52 -13.71 14.03 1.68
CA LEU A 52 -13.58 13.19 2.88
C LEU A 52 -14.85 13.23 3.74
N GLU A 53 -15.50 14.38 3.80
CA GLU A 53 -16.77 14.58 4.52
C GLU A 53 -17.87 13.69 3.97
N VAL A 54 -18.00 13.58 2.65
CA VAL A 54 -18.99 12.71 2.00
C VAL A 54 -18.73 11.24 2.32
N VAL A 55 -17.49 10.82 2.34
CA VAL A 55 -17.10 9.45 2.72
C VAL A 55 -17.44 9.19 4.17
N ALA A 56 -17.07 10.10 5.07
CA ALA A 56 -17.32 9.99 6.51
C ALA A 56 -18.83 9.90 6.80
N ASP A 57 -19.62 10.76 6.17
CA ASP A 57 -21.09 10.75 6.28
C ASP A 57 -21.70 9.42 5.80
N SER A 58 -21.20 8.88 4.67
CA SER A 58 -21.68 7.60 4.13
C SER A 58 -21.41 6.41 5.07
N ILE A 59 -20.42 6.53 5.95
CA ILE A 59 -20.03 5.52 6.92
C ILE A 59 -20.68 5.80 8.30
N GLY A 60 -21.17 7.01 8.53
CA GLY A 60 -21.80 7.44 9.78
C GLY A 60 -20.79 7.86 10.85
N VAL A 61 -19.68 8.46 10.45
CA VAL A 61 -18.64 8.99 11.35
C VAL A 61 -18.28 10.42 10.95
N SER A 62 -17.57 11.14 11.83
CA SER A 62 -17.00 12.45 11.46
C SER A 62 -15.74 12.30 10.63
N ALA A 63 -15.40 13.33 9.84
CA ALA A 63 -14.17 13.35 9.04
C ALA A 63 -12.92 13.27 9.94
N GLU A 64 -12.94 13.95 11.10
CA GLU A 64 -11.83 13.90 12.08
C GLU A 64 -11.65 12.49 12.66
N TRP A 65 -12.74 11.79 12.95
CA TRP A 65 -12.68 10.42 13.45
C TRP A 65 -12.15 9.47 12.38
N LEU A 66 -12.58 9.65 11.14
CA LEU A 66 -12.08 8.88 10.00
C LEU A 66 -10.57 9.06 9.83
N ASP A 67 -10.08 10.29 9.89
CA ASP A 67 -8.64 10.62 9.81
C ASP A 67 -7.84 9.94 10.92
N LEU A 68 -8.32 10.03 12.18
CA LEU A 68 -7.74 9.33 13.33
C LEU A 68 -7.69 7.81 13.15
N CYS A 69 -8.76 7.20 12.63
CA CYS A 69 -8.80 5.76 12.38
C CYS A 69 -7.75 5.34 11.34
N PHE A 70 -7.58 6.12 10.27
CA PHE A 70 -6.56 5.84 9.26
C PHE A 70 -5.13 5.98 9.81
N ASP A 71 -4.86 7.03 10.58
CA ASP A 71 -3.56 7.22 11.22
C ASP A 71 -3.21 6.06 12.15
N HIS A 72 -4.13 5.67 13.04
CA HIS A 72 -3.93 4.57 13.99
C HIS A 72 -3.80 3.20 13.31
N CYS A 73 -4.63 2.92 12.29
CA CYS A 73 -4.69 1.60 11.68
C CYS A 73 -3.62 1.40 10.60
N ARG A 74 -3.25 2.45 9.87
CA ARG A 74 -2.40 2.36 8.66
C ARG A 74 -1.20 3.31 8.68
N GLY A 75 -1.11 4.26 9.61
CA GLY A 75 -0.09 5.31 9.63
C GLY A 75 -0.12 6.19 8.37
N LYS A 76 -1.28 6.34 7.75
CA LYS A 76 -1.51 7.08 6.51
C LYS A 76 -2.83 7.85 6.60
N THR A 77 -2.93 8.93 5.84
CA THR A 77 -4.20 9.65 5.70
C THR A 77 -5.17 8.90 4.78
N PRO A 78 -6.48 9.16 4.87
CA PRO A 78 -7.46 8.64 3.92
C PRO A 78 -7.11 8.99 2.47
N PHE A 79 -6.67 10.22 2.24
CA PHE A 79 -6.27 10.70 0.90
C PHE A 79 -5.06 9.93 0.35
N GLN A 80 -4.04 9.66 1.17
CA GLN A 80 -2.89 8.84 0.76
C GLN A 80 -3.31 7.42 0.38
N THR A 81 -4.29 6.87 1.09
CA THR A 81 -4.86 5.55 0.77
C THR A 81 -5.61 5.58 -0.56
N LEU A 82 -6.45 6.59 -0.80
CA LEU A 82 -7.13 6.78 -2.07
C LEU A 82 -6.13 6.92 -3.23
N GLN A 83 -5.08 7.71 -3.03
CA GLN A 83 -4.03 7.90 -4.03
C GLN A 83 -3.30 6.59 -4.37
N HIS A 84 -3.03 5.77 -3.35
CA HIS A 84 -2.44 4.45 -3.55
C HIS A 84 -3.37 3.52 -4.37
N ILE A 85 -4.67 3.54 -4.09
CA ILE A 85 -5.67 2.79 -4.87
C ILE A 85 -5.68 3.26 -6.34
N ARG A 86 -5.69 4.56 -6.58
CA ARG A 86 -5.64 5.14 -7.93
C ARG A 86 -4.40 4.71 -8.71
N LEU A 87 -3.23 4.71 -8.06
CA LEU A 87 -1.97 4.28 -8.68
C LEU A 87 -1.95 2.78 -8.95
N SER A 88 -2.52 1.96 -8.07
CA SER A 88 -2.65 0.52 -8.29
C SER A 88 -3.59 0.21 -9.46
N ARG A 89 -4.70 0.93 -9.57
CA ARG A 89 -5.61 0.83 -10.72
C ARG A 89 -4.97 1.29 -12.03
N LEU A 90 -4.13 2.33 -11.96
CA LEU A 90 -3.35 2.78 -13.11
C LEU A 90 -2.35 1.72 -13.58
N PHE A 91 -1.65 1.08 -12.65
CA PHE A 91 -0.75 -0.04 -12.94
C PHE A 91 -1.49 -1.19 -13.65
N GLU A 92 -2.59 -1.64 -13.09
CA GLU A 92 -3.43 -2.71 -13.66
C GLU A 92 -3.97 -2.32 -15.05
N GLY A 93 -4.43 -1.07 -15.21
CA GLY A 93 -4.98 -0.56 -16.47
C GLY A 93 -3.94 -0.51 -17.58
N ILE A 94 -2.72 -0.05 -17.28
CA ILE A 94 -1.62 -0.03 -18.26
C ILE A 94 -1.20 -1.46 -18.63
N ALA A 95 -1.12 -2.36 -17.66
CA ALA A 95 -0.75 -3.75 -17.90
C ALA A 95 -1.81 -4.48 -18.76
N ALA A 96 -3.10 -4.22 -18.51
CA ALA A 96 -4.20 -4.83 -19.26
C ALA A 96 -4.41 -4.24 -20.65
N GLN A 97 -4.21 -2.93 -20.81
CA GLN A 97 -4.45 -2.19 -22.05
C GLN A 97 -3.28 -1.25 -22.39
N PRO A 98 -2.08 -1.80 -22.70
CA PRO A 98 -0.89 -0.99 -22.91
C PRO A 98 -0.94 -0.12 -24.19
N GLN A 99 -1.90 -0.35 -25.06
CA GLN A 99 -2.11 0.44 -26.29
C GLN A 99 -2.84 1.76 -26.01
N THR A 100 -3.60 1.83 -24.92
CA THR A 100 -4.28 3.06 -24.50
C THR A 100 -3.25 4.14 -24.11
N THR A 101 -3.55 5.40 -24.38
CA THR A 101 -2.63 6.51 -24.06
C THR A 101 -2.51 6.70 -22.54
N LEU A 102 -1.36 7.22 -22.09
CA LEU A 102 -1.15 7.51 -20.67
C LEU A 102 -2.15 8.55 -20.15
N GLU A 103 -2.48 9.56 -20.96
CA GLU A 103 -3.45 10.60 -20.62
C GLU A 103 -4.83 9.98 -20.31
N GLN A 104 -5.29 9.07 -21.14
CA GLN A 104 -6.56 8.38 -20.93
C GLN A 104 -6.54 7.47 -19.70
N GLN A 105 -5.46 6.72 -19.51
CA GLN A 105 -5.30 5.85 -18.33
C GLN A 105 -5.28 6.64 -17.03
N VAL A 106 -4.50 7.72 -16.99
CA VAL A 106 -4.37 8.62 -15.82
C VAL A 106 -5.71 9.27 -15.49
N HIS A 107 -6.42 9.76 -16.50
CA HIS A 107 -7.74 10.37 -16.31
C HIS A 107 -8.78 9.37 -15.78
N ARG A 108 -8.84 8.16 -16.34
CA ARG A 108 -9.74 7.09 -15.86
C ARG A 108 -9.51 6.72 -14.40
N CYS A 109 -8.31 6.91 -13.89
CA CYS A 109 -7.97 6.64 -12.49
C CYS A 109 -8.21 7.84 -11.56
N GLY A 110 -8.77 8.95 -12.05
CA GLY A 110 -9.03 10.14 -11.25
C GLY A 110 -7.78 10.91 -10.85
N LEU A 111 -6.68 10.76 -11.58
CA LEU A 111 -5.42 11.48 -11.38
C LEU A 111 -5.40 12.74 -12.25
N ALA A 112 -4.81 13.82 -11.71
CA ALA A 112 -4.92 15.15 -12.30
C ALA A 112 -4.12 15.32 -13.61
N SER A 113 -2.92 14.74 -13.70
CA SER A 113 -2.05 14.87 -14.87
C SER A 113 -1.08 13.70 -14.96
N VAL A 114 -0.59 13.44 -16.18
CA VAL A 114 0.44 12.41 -16.42
C VAL A 114 1.72 12.71 -15.63
N MET A 115 2.13 13.97 -15.57
CA MET A 115 3.36 14.37 -14.87
C MET A 115 3.26 14.12 -13.37
N ALA A 116 2.16 14.51 -12.72
CA ALA A 116 1.94 14.26 -11.29
C ALA A 116 1.79 12.75 -11.01
N ALA A 117 1.04 12.05 -11.85
CA ALA A 117 0.89 10.60 -11.75
C ALA A 117 2.21 9.86 -11.92
N ASN A 118 3.05 10.27 -12.87
CA ASN A 118 4.36 9.65 -13.10
C ASN A 118 5.26 9.73 -11.87
N ARG A 119 5.32 10.89 -11.21
CA ARG A 119 6.13 11.06 -10.01
C ARG A 119 5.68 10.12 -8.90
N LEU A 120 4.39 10.06 -8.61
CA LEU A 120 3.83 9.20 -7.58
C LEU A 120 3.95 7.70 -7.94
N PHE A 121 3.80 7.38 -9.20
CA PHE A 121 3.94 6.01 -9.71
C PHE A 121 5.39 5.52 -9.58
N GLU A 122 6.35 6.36 -9.92
CA GLU A 122 7.78 6.06 -9.78
C GLU A 122 8.19 5.91 -8.31
N GLU A 123 7.68 6.76 -7.42
CA GLU A 123 7.89 6.63 -5.97
C GLU A 123 7.35 5.30 -5.42
N LEU A 124 6.20 4.84 -5.92
CA LEU A 124 5.54 3.63 -5.43
C LEU A 124 6.10 2.34 -6.05
N PHE A 125 6.34 2.33 -7.35
CA PHE A 125 6.69 1.12 -8.10
C PHE A 125 8.16 1.06 -8.57
N GLY A 126 8.93 2.13 -8.38
CA GLY A 126 10.34 2.21 -8.78
C GLY A 126 10.58 2.34 -10.29
N ILE A 127 9.54 2.57 -11.07
CA ILE A 127 9.59 2.73 -12.53
C ILE A 127 8.61 3.81 -12.97
N GLY A 128 9.00 4.65 -13.94
CA GLY A 128 8.10 5.66 -14.52
C GLY A 128 7.04 5.06 -15.44
N LEU A 129 5.98 5.82 -15.69
CA LEU A 129 4.84 5.40 -16.52
C LEU A 129 5.22 5.03 -17.95
N ALA A 130 6.05 5.84 -18.61
CA ALA A 130 6.43 5.60 -20.01
C ALA A 130 7.28 4.32 -20.17
N PRO A 131 8.34 4.09 -19.39
CA PRO A 131 9.09 2.83 -19.46
C PRO A 131 8.24 1.63 -19.06
N PHE A 132 7.37 1.74 -18.04
CA PHE A 132 6.47 0.66 -17.65
C PHE A 132 5.51 0.29 -18.81
N ARG A 133 4.88 1.27 -19.43
CA ARG A 133 4.01 1.04 -20.59
C ARG A 133 4.75 0.37 -21.75
N ARG A 134 6.00 0.76 -22.02
CA ARG A 134 6.83 0.10 -23.07
C ARG A 134 7.04 -1.38 -22.79
N VAL A 135 7.33 -1.74 -21.55
CA VAL A 135 7.46 -3.15 -21.13
C VAL A 135 6.16 -3.90 -21.34
N CYS A 136 5.02 -3.34 -20.93
CA CYS A 136 3.71 -3.95 -21.11
C CYS A 136 3.35 -4.13 -22.59
N ARG A 137 3.63 -3.15 -23.44
CA ARG A 137 3.40 -3.24 -24.90
C ARG A 137 4.24 -4.33 -25.56
N ARG A 138 5.49 -4.49 -25.14
CA ARG A 138 6.36 -5.56 -25.64
C ARG A 138 5.82 -6.93 -25.23
N ALA A 139 5.46 -7.11 -23.95
CA ALA A 139 4.88 -8.35 -23.45
C ALA A 139 3.56 -8.71 -24.15
N ASP A 140 2.74 -7.74 -24.47
CA ASP A 140 1.48 -7.92 -25.18
C ASP A 140 1.73 -8.38 -26.64
N ALA A 141 2.67 -7.74 -27.34
CA ALA A 141 3.07 -8.12 -28.69
C ALA A 141 3.62 -9.56 -28.74
N ASP A 142 4.46 -9.94 -27.79
CA ASP A 142 5.01 -11.31 -27.70
C ASP A 142 3.92 -12.35 -27.44
N ARG A 143 2.91 -12.02 -26.63
CA ARG A 143 1.75 -12.88 -26.38
C ARG A 143 0.92 -13.12 -27.66
N LEU A 144 0.66 -12.04 -28.40
CA LEU A 144 -0.10 -12.11 -29.66
C LEU A 144 0.63 -12.95 -30.73
N LEU A 145 1.96 -12.84 -30.82
CA LEU A 145 2.77 -13.66 -31.74
C LEU A 145 2.69 -15.15 -31.38
N ARG A 146 2.76 -15.52 -30.10
CA ARG A 146 2.63 -16.91 -29.66
C ARG A 146 1.26 -17.49 -29.96
N GLN A 147 0.18 -16.72 -29.85
CA GLN A 147 -1.18 -17.17 -30.17
C GLN A 147 -1.40 -17.40 -31.65
N ARG A 148 -0.64 -16.72 -32.54
CA ARG A 148 -0.71 -16.91 -34.00
C ARG A 148 0.11 -18.09 -34.49
N SER A 149 1.02 -18.63 -33.68
CA SER A 149 1.91 -19.73 -34.03
C SER A 149 1.36 -21.11 -33.62
N CYS A 150 0.19 -21.12 -32.97
CA CYS A 150 -0.59 -22.34 -32.71
C CYS A 150 -1.78 -22.41 -33.67
#